data_17ab9c6a09431c7feb6a0a47c8611f3e
#
_entry.id   17ab9c6a09431c7feb6a0a47c8611f3e
#
_cell.length_a   1.000
_cell.length_b   1.000
_cell.length_c   1.000
_cell.angle_alpha   90.00
_cell.angle_beta   90.00
_cell.angle_gamma   90.00
#
_symmetry.space_group_name_H-M   'P 1'
#
loop_
_entity.id
_entity.type
_entity.pdbx_description
1 polymer ?
#
loop_
_entity_poly.entity_id
_entity_poly.type
_entity_poly.pdbx_seq_one_letter_code
_entity_poly.pdbx_strand_id
1 'polypeptide(L)'
;MRKLLLKAMGIAVLILLLAACTNNADSEGDKKHLTFVYNFATNSLDPNVDSSYVPLRAGMTETLVRLNEETLTIEPWLAESWDGTDEGKEWTIKLREGINFQNGEPMDAEAVKASLERSLKNNVAIQNALKIDSIEATDNKTLHITNTQAFPEFVSELVNPNVSIIDVAAGDFVNNPIGTGPFKLESFTPGSKLELVRNEDYWDEKAKLDSVTFSFNEDANARSLALESGDADVVFRPETESIENLEAKDGIKVESTETFRVHQLTMNMQREALKDVNVRKAVDALIDRDEIVDSVLLGYAQPAKGPFPDSLPFAPSYSEHETGEDVAKDYLEKAGYSLEDGKMQKDGEPLELTMLTYSARADLPLIAQIFQSDAKKLGIDVELRQIEIPEEYMAANRDWDLATYSNLTAPRGDAGYYLNATYHPDGALNFSGADEPELTRIIDELNVTVDTDKRAELAEAAANYVDENQINSFVLYPDTLVAYDETKVKNWVTTRSEYYMITNQLDVK
;
A
#
# COMPACT_ATOMS: atom_id res chain seq x y z
N MET A 1 -60.72 55.57 -5.90
CA MET A 1 -60.66 54.35 -6.74
C MET A 1 -59.30 54.08 -7.33
N ARG A 2 -58.55 55.05 -7.86
CA ARG A 2 -57.23 54.79 -8.49
C ARG A 2 -56.11 54.22 -7.50
N LYS A 3 -56.13 54.62 -6.23
CA LYS A 3 -55.14 54.12 -5.22
C LYS A 3 -55.48 52.72 -4.66
N LEU A 4 -56.74 52.25 -4.78
CA LEU A 4 -57.13 50.91 -4.40
C LEU A 4 -56.75 49.88 -5.49
N LEU A 5 -56.90 50.27 -6.76
CA LEU A 5 -56.51 49.43 -7.92
C LEU A 5 -55.00 49.21 -8.01
N LEU A 6 -54.14 50.17 -7.64
CA LEU A 6 -52.71 50.04 -7.60
C LEU A 6 -52.23 49.13 -6.46
N LYS A 7 -52.91 49.09 -5.31
CA LYS A 7 -52.59 48.15 -4.23
C LYS A 7 -53.05 46.74 -4.55
N ALA A 8 -54.20 46.54 -5.22
CA ALA A 8 -54.63 45.21 -5.64
C ALA A 8 -53.77 44.64 -6.73
N MET A 9 -53.25 45.49 -7.66
CA MET A 9 -52.31 45.04 -8.71
C MET A 9 -50.91 44.71 -8.15
N GLY A 10 -50.40 45.38 -7.10
CA GLY A 10 -49.18 45.09 -6.41
C GLY A 10 -49.22 43.76 -5.63
N ILE A 11 -50.36 43.43 -5.03
CA ILE A 11 -50.57 42.16 -4.30
C ILE A 11 -50.70 40.98 -5.29
N ALA A 12 -51.36 41.18 -6.44
CA ALA A 12 -51.48 40.15 -7.49
C ALA A 12 -50.13 39.82 -8.15
N VAL A 13 -49.25 40.82 -8.35
CA VAL A 13 -47.89 40.59 -8.86
C VAL A 13 -46.99 39.90 -7.82
N LEU A 14 -47.16 40.18 -6.52
CA LEU A 14 -46.39 39.50 -5.46
C LEU A 14 -46.82 38.03 -5.28
N ILE A 15 -48.10 37.71 -5.49
CA ILE A 15 -48.64 36.34 -5.46
C ILE A 15 -48.19 35.55 -6.70
N LEU A 16 -48.04 36.18 -7.87
CA LEU A 16 -47.53 35.55 -9.07
C LEU A 16 -46.01 35.31 -9.02
N LEU A 17 -45.25 36.10 -8.26
CA LEU A 17 -43.84 35.88 -8.02
C LEU A 17 -43.58 34.76 -6.98
N LEU A 18 -44.51 34.51 -6.07
CA LEU A 18 -44.44 33.37 -5.11
C LEU A 18 -44.91 32.05 -5.74
N ALA A 19 -45.71 32.07 -6.80
CA ALA A 19 -46.12 30.86 -7.53
C ALA A 19 -45.13 30.42 -8.61
N ALA A 20 -44.12 31.23 -8.94
CA ALA A 20 -43.04 30.86 -9.86
C ALA A 20 -41.88 30.11 -9.20
N CYS A 21 -41.88 30.00 -7.87
CA CYS A 21 -40.89 29.22 -7.10
C CYS A 21 -41.39 27.82 -6.67
N THR A 22 -42.54 27.39 -7.15
CA THR A 22 -43.05 26.03 -6.89
C THR A 22 -43.23 25.27 -8.21
N ASN A 23 -42.14 25.10 -8.95
CA ASN A 23 -42.14 24.09 -9.98
C ASN A 23 -40.77 23.42 -10.00
N ASN A 24 -40.86 22.11 -9.88
CA ASN A 24 -39.83 21.09 -9.92
C ASN A 24 -38.91 21.01 -8.68
N ALA A 25 -39.52 20.69 -7.52
CA ALA A 25 -38.91 19.61 -6.78
C ALA A 25 -39.31 18.32 -7.51
N ASP A 26 -38.63 17.99 -8.60
CA ASP A 26 -38.35 16.58 -8.84
C ASP A 26 -37.72 16.09 -7.52
N SER A 27 -38.30 15.06 -6.93
CA SER A 27 -37.69 14.34 -5.86
C SER A 27 -36.36 13.76 -6.40
N GLU A 28 -35.30 14.56 -6.41
CA GLU A 28 -33.96 14.03 -6.35
C GLU A 28 -33.98 13.26 -5.02
N GLY A 29 -34.15 11.94 -5.10
CA GLY A 29 -33.87 11.08 -3.98
C GLY A 29 -32.48 11.49 -3.51
N ASP A 30 -32.28 11.62 -2.19
CA ASP A 30 -31.02 12.05 -1.62
C ASP A 30 -29.89 11.32 -2.34
N LYS A 31 -29.04 12.07 -3.08
CA LYS A 31 -27.92 11.50 -3.83
C LYS A 31 -27.00 10.81 -2.83
N LYS A 32 -26.69 9.57 -3.09
CA LYS A 32 -25.79 8.76 -2.26
C LYS A 32 -24.36 9.20 -2.48
N HIS A 33 -23.89 10.08 -1.60
CA HIS A 33 -22.55 10.65 -1.62
C HIS A 33 -21.75 10.20 -0.42
N LEU A 34 -20.47 9.84 -0.66
CA LEU A 34 -19.50 9.46 0.36
C LEU A 34 -18.30 10.42 0.34
N THR A 35 -17.89 10.90 1.51
CA THR A 35 -16.63 11.61 1.69
C THR A 35 -15.61 10.70 2.38
N PHE A 36 -14.54 10.34 1.64
CA PHE A 36 -13.43 9.53 2.13
C PHE A 36 -12.17 10.38 2.27
N VAL A 37 -11.46 10.28 3.41
CA VAL A 37 -10.20 11.00 3.63
C VAL A 37 -9.05 10.02 3.74
N TYR A 38 -8.12 10.14 2.78
CA TYR A 38 -6.93 9.30 2.65
C TYR A 38 -5.69 10.03 3.18
N ASN A 39 -4.69 9.26 3.65
CA ASN A 39 -3.51 9.80 4.33
C ASN A 39 -2.35 10.18 3.42
N PHE A 40 -2.35 9.80 2.13
CA PHE A 40 -1.30 10.15 1.19
C PHE A 40 -1.84 11.03 0.07
N ALA A 41 -1.29 12.22 -0.08
CA ALA A 41 -1.60 13.10 -1.19
C ALA A 41 -0.88 12.64 -2.49
N THR A 42 -1.53 12.84 -3.63
CA THR A 42 -0.88 12.65 -4.92
C THR A 42 -1.03 13.87 -5.81
N ASN A 43 -0.04 14.13 -6.65
CA ASN A 43 -0.04 15.13 -7.69
C ASN A 43 -0.24 14.54 -9.09
N SER A 44 -0.37 13.22 -9.19
CA SER A 44 -0.53 12.49 -10.44
C SER A 44 -1.52 11.34 -10.26
N LEU A 45 -2.37 11.14 -11.26
CA LEU A 45 -3.27 9.98 -11.34
C LEU A 45 -2.76 8.93 -12.34
N ASP A 46 -1.52 9.04 -12.84
CA ASP A 46 -0.97 8.06 -13.78
C ASP A 46 -0.75 6.70 -13.09
N PRO A 47 -1.61 5.70 -13.31
CA PRO A 47 -1.53 4.44 -12.56
C PRO A 47 -0.26 3.64 -12.90
N ASN A 48 0.34 3.87 -14.07
CA ASN A 48 1.52 3.12 -14.48
C ASN A 48 2.83 3.64 -13.89
N VAL A 49 2.82 4.80 -13.22
CA VAL A 49 4.02 5.46 -12.68
C VAL A 49 3.87 5.81 -11.21
N ASP A 50 2.69 6.29 -10.81
CA ASP A 50 2.44 6.77 -9.45
C ASP A 50 2.37 5.63 -8.43
N SER A 51 3.14 5.74 -7.36
CA SER A 51 3.17 4.77 -6.25
C SER A 51 2.07 4.99 -5.21
N SER A 52 1.25 6.04 -5.33
CA SER A 52 0.10 6.25 -4.45
C SER A 52 -1.06 5.29 -4.72
N TYR A 53 -1.10 4.69 -5.91
CA TYR A 53 -2.14 3.77 -6.36
C TYR A 53 -3.57 4.33 -6.28
N VAL A 54 -3.72 5.65 -6.22
CA VAL A 54 -5.01 6.32 -6.03
C VAL A 54 -6.05 5.93 -7.08
N PRO A 55 -5.75 5.80 -8.39
CA PRO A 55 -6.76 5.42 -9.37
C PRO A 55 -7.42 4.06 -9.10
N LEU A 56 -6.65 3.05 -8.65
CA LEU A 56 -7.19 1.76 -8.24
C LEU A 56 -7.97 1.87 -6.93
N ARG A 57 -7.40 2.55 -5.91
CA ARG A 57 -8.02 2.74 -4.59
C ARG A 57 -9.35 3.50 -4.67
N ALA A 58 -9.43 4.44 -5.58
CA ALA A 58 -10.62 5.25 -5.82
C ALA A 58 -11.65 4.59 -6.77
N GLY A 59 -11.41 3.35 -7.21
CA GLY A 59 -12.29 2.62 -8.09
C GLY A 59 -12.39 3.19 -9.50
N MET A 60 -11.35 3.88 -9.99
CA MET A 60 -11.30 4.42 -11.36
C MET A 60 -10.73 3.41 -12.35
N THR A 61 -9.72 2.66 -11.93
CA THR A 61 -9.03 1.67 -12.77
C THR A 61 -9.12 0.28 -12.16
N GLU A 62 -8.88 -0.73 -12.96
CA GLU A 62 -8.88 -2.14 -12.57
C GLU A 62 -7.69 -2.85 -13.23
N THR A 63 -7.30 -4.00 -12.65
CA THR A 63 -6.27 -4.88 -13.16
C THR A 63 -6.88 -6.11 -13.86
N LEU A 64 -6.08 -6.88 -14.57
CA LEU A 64 -6.57 -8.10 -15.25
C LEU A 64 -7.10 -9.13 -14.26
N VAL A 65 -6.47 -9.23 -13.11
CA VAL A 65 -6.79 -10.17 -12.03
C VAL A 65 -6.75 -9.45 -10.69
N ARG A 66 -7.35 -10.02 -9.67
CA ARG A 66 -7.29 -9.49 -8.30
C ARG A 66 -6.91 -10.59 -7.31
N LEU A 67 -6.42 -10.19 -6.15
CA LEU A 67 -6.14 -11.09 -5.04
C LEU A 67 -7.41 -11.29 -4.20
N ASN A 68 -7.76 -12.55 -3.93
CA ASN A 68 -8.63 -12.89 -2.82
C ASN A 68 -7.77 -12.94 -1.55
N GLU A 69 -7.96 -11.97 -0.67
CA GLU A 69 -7.09 -11.78 0.50
C GLU A 69 -7.34 -12.77 1.64
N GLU A 70 -8.47 -13.49 1.61
CA GLU A 70 -8.77 -14.54 2.59
C GLU A 70 -8.08 -15.86 2.22
N THR A 71 -8.12 -16.20 0.93
CA THR A 71 -7.58 -17.49 0.42
C THR A 71 -6.19 -17.35 -0.19
N LEU A 72 -5.70 -16.12 -0.39
CA LEU A 72 -4.45 -15.77 -1.07
C LEU A 72 -4.38 -16.29 -2.52
N THR A 73 -5.54 -16.50 -3.14
CA THR A 73 -5.63 -16.98 -4.53
C THR A 73 -5.90 -15.82 -5.50
N ILE A 74 -5.37 -15.96 -6.70
CA ILE A 74 -5.64 -14.99 -7.78
C ILE A 74 -6.98 -15.30 -8.42
N GLU A 75 -7.84 -14.29 -8.49
CA GLU A 75 -9.17 -14.38 -9.08
C GLU A 75 -9.27 -13.61 -10.39
N PRO A 76 -10.10 -14.09 -11.35
CA PRO A 76 -10.44 -13.34 -12.55
C PRO A 76 -11.07 -11.97 -12.22
N TRP A 77 -10.63 -10.92 -12.93
CA TRP A 77 -11.27 -9.60 -12.88
C TRP A 77 -11.58 -9.11 -14.30
N LEU A 78 -10.73 -8.28 -14.95
CA LEU A 78 -10.91 -7.95 -16.38
C LEU A 78 -10.56 -9.13 -17.29
N ALA A 79 -9.64 -10.00 -16.88
CA ALA A 79 -9.46 -11.31 -17.49
C ALA A 79 -10.55 -12.29 -17.03
N GLU A 80 -11.05 -13.12 -17.92
CA GLU A 80 -11.96 -14.22 -17.62
C GLU A 80 -11.22 -15.48 -17.17
N SER A 81 -10.07 -15.75 -17.80
CA SER A 81 -9.23 -16.92 -17.51
C SER A 81 -7.82 -16.73 -18.06
N TRP A 82 -6.93 -17.62 -17.64
CA TRP A 82 -5.56 -17.70 -18.14
C TRP A 82 -5.05 -19.14 -18.11
N ASP A 83 -4.14 -19.45 -19.01
CA ASP A 83 -3.43 -20.72 -19.09
C ASP A 83 -1.94 -20.43 -19.32
N GLY A 84 -1.08 -21.10 -18.56
CA GLY A 84 0.38 -21.04 -18.70
C GLY A 84 0.95 -22.36 -19.22
N THR A 85 2.15 -22.33 -19.79
CA THR A 85 2.93 -23.53 -20.03
C THR A 85 3.42 -24.14 -18.71
N ASP A 86 3.81 -25.40 -18.68
CA ASP A 86 4.27 -26.11 -17.47
C ASP A 86 5.46 -25.39 -16.79
N GLU A 87 6.26 -24.64 -17.59
CA GLU A 87 7.38 -23.85 -17.07
C GLU A 87 7.00 -22.40 -16.74
N GLY A 88 5.75 -21.98 -16.99
CA GLY A 88 5.30 -20.60 -16.79
C GLY A 88 6.00 -19.57 -17.67
N LYS A 89 6.50 -19.96 -18.83
CA LYS A 89 7.18 -19.05 -19.77
C LYS A 89 6.23 -18.38 -20.77
N GLU A 90 5.18 -19.07 -21.14
CA GLU A 90 4.19 -18.57 -22.09
C GLU A 90 2.80 -18.59 -21.43
N TRP A 91 2.04 -17.55 -21.63
CA TRP A 91 0.72 -17.36 -21.04
C TRP A 91 -0.30 -16.96 -22.10
N THR A 92 -1.47 -17.57 -22.02
CA THR A 92 -2.64 -17.15 -22.78
C THR A 92 -3.66 -16.57 -21.83
N ILE A 93 -3.98 -15.28 -21.97
CA ILE A 93 -4.96 -14.58 -21.15
C ILE A 93 -6.18 -14.28 -21.99
N LYS A 94 -7.35 -14.70 -21.51
CA LYS A 94 -8.64 -14.39 -22.13
C LYS A 94 -9.32 -13.27 -21.38
N LEU A 95 -9.71 -12.23 -22.10
CA LEU A 95 -10.42 -11.06 -21.57
C LEU A 95 -11.93 -11.34 -21.53
N ARG A 96 -12.61 -10.73 -20.57
CA ARG A 96 -14.09 -10.69 -20.56
C ARG A 96 -14.62 -9.94 -21.76
N GLU A 97 -15.78 -10.37 -22.24
CA GLU A 97 -16.47 -9.69 -23.35
C GLU A 97 -17.31 -8.51 -22.85
N GLY A 98 -17.44 -7.49 -23.70
CA GLY A 98 -18.37 -6.38 -23.49
C GLY A 98 -17.92 -5.34 -22.47
N ILE A 99 -16.67 -5.36 -22.06
CA ILE A 99 -16.10 -4.31 -21.20
C ILE A 99 -15.73 -3.11 -22.07
N ASN A 100 -16.17 -1.93 -21.64
CA ASN A 100 -15.74 -0.66 -22.22
C ASN A 100 -14.98 0.17 -21.21
N PHE A 101 -14.06 0.97 -21.68
CA PHE A 101 -13.50 2.06 -20.89
C PHE A 101 -14.56 3.11 -20.57
N GLN A 102 -14.28 3.94 -19.58
CA GLN A 102 -15.20 4.98 -19.08
C GLN A 102 -15.61 6.05 -20.13
N ASN A 103 -14.86 6.18 -21.22
CA ASN A 103 -15.18 7.02 -22.37
C ASN A 103 -16.02 6.30 -23.45
N GLY A 104 -16.35 5.04 -23.25
CA GLY A 104 -17.17 4.22 -24.15
C GLY A 104 -16.37 3.43 -25.21
N GLU A 105 -15.07 3.62 -25.30
CA GLU A 105 -14.20 2.83 -26.19
C GLU A 105 -14.09 1.38 -25.69
N PRO A 106 -14.03 0.37 -26.58
CA PRO A 106 -13.94 -1.04 -26.17
C PRO A 106 -12.60 -1.35 -25.53
N MET A 107 -12.63 -2.14 -24.43
CA MET A 107 -11.43 -2.75 -23.87
C MET A 107 -11.18 -4.09 -24.56
N ASP A 108 -10.53 -4.05 -25.72
CA ASP A 108 -10.10 -5.24 -26.43
C ASP A 108 -8.64 -5.61 -26.14
N ALA A 109 -8.17 -6.72 -26.74
CA ALA A 109 -6.81 -7.21 -26.50
C ALA A 109 -5.72 -6.24 -26.98
N GLU A 110 -5.94 -5.46 -28.04
CA GLU A 110 -4.99 -4.45 -28.49
C GLU A 110 -4.92 -3.27 -27.50
N ALA A 111 -6.03 -2.85 -26.93
CA ALA A 111 -6.07 -1.80 -25.91
C ALA A 111 -5.38 -2.26 -24.62
N VAL A 112 -5.63 -3.48 -24.16
CA VAL A 112 -4.95 -4.07 -22.98
C VAL A 112 -3.45 -4.21 -23.22
N LYS A 113 -3.04 -4.71 -24.40
CA LYS A 113 -1.63 -4.78 -24.80
C LYS A 113 -0.97 -3.41 -24.73
N ALA A 114 -1.59 -2.37 -25.31
CA ALA A 114 -1.07 -1.02 -25.29
C ALA A 114 -0.89 -0.48 -23.86
N SER A 115 -1.84 -0.79 -22.96
CA SER A 115 -1.76 -0.41 -21.56
C SER A 115 -0.60 -1.09 -20.82
N LEU A 116 -0.43 -2.41 -21.00
CA LEU A 116 0.67 -3.17 -20.41
C LEU A 116 2.04 -2.72 -20.96
N GLU A 117 2.17 -2.54 -22.27
CA GLU A 117 3.40 -2.05 -22.92
C GLU A 117 3.77 -0.64 -22.40
N ARG A 118 2.75 0.21 -22.16
CA ARG A 118 2.98 1.52 -21.55
C ARG A 118 3.54 1.40 -20.14
N SER A 119 2.98 0.51 -19.33
CA SER A 119 3.45 0.25 -17.96
C SER A 119 4.91 -0.21 -17.97
N LEU A 120 5.25 -1.21 -18.80
CA LEU A 120 6.61 -1.70 -18.96
C LEU A 120 7.60 -0.60 -19.39
N LYS A 121 7.18 0.28 -20.29
CA LYS A 121 8.04 1.37 -20.80
C LYS A 121 8.34 2.45 -19.78
N ASN A 122 7.37 2.77 -18.92
CA ASN A 122 7.45 3.93 -18.03
C ASN A 122 7.82 3.57 -16.59
N ASN A 123 7.83 2.28 -16.22
CA ASN A 123 8.11 1.82 -14.88
C ASN A 123 9.11 0.65 -14.90
N VAL A 124 10.37 0.95 -14.56
CA VAL A 124 11.45 -0.04 -14.55
C VAL A 124 11.20 -1.13 -13.51
N ALA A 125 10.58 -0.80 -12.37
CA ALA A 125 10.25 -1.81 -11.36
C ALA A 125 9.22 -2.82 -11.90
N ILE A 126 8.22 -2.36 -12.68
CA ILE A 126 7.24 -3.23 -13.34
C ILE A 126 7.90 -4.05 -14.45
N GLN A 127 8.80 -3.45 -15.24
CA GLN A 127 9.55 -4.19 -16.26
C GLN A 127 10.32 -5.37 -15.64
N ASN A 128 11.01 -5.12 -14.53
CA ASN A 128 11.77 -6.15 -13.81
C ASN A 128 10.87 -7.20 -13.14
N ALA A 129 9.72 -6.79 -12.60
CA ALA A 129 8.79 -7.68 -11.94
C ALA A 129 8.08 -8.63 -12.92
N LEU A 130 7.56 -8.11 -14.02
CA LEU A 130 6.78 -8.90 -14.98
C LEU A 130 7.64 -9.77 -15.90
N LYS A 131 8.91 -9.41 -16.14
CA LYS A 131 9.85 -10.16 -16.99
C LYS A 131 9.27 -10.51 -18.39
N ILE A 132 8.45 -9.61 -18.95
CA ILE A 132 7.80 -9.81 -20.26
C ILE A 132 8.81 -9.58 -21.38
N ASP A 133 8.89 -10.51 -22.33
CA ASP A 133 9.62 -10.38 -23.58
C ASP A 133 8.71 -9.84 -24.71
N SER A 134 7.50 -10.41 -24.83
CA SER A 134 6.55 -9.98 -25.86
C SER A 134 5.10 -10.12 -25.42
N ILE A 135 4.23 -9.27 -25.99
CA ILE A 135 2.76 -9.31 -25.83
C ILE A 135 2.16 -9.30 -27.24
N GLU A 136 1.33 -10.28 -27.55
CA GLU A 136 0.61 -10.38 -28.82
C GLU A 136 -0.90 -10.45 -28.57
N ALA A 137 -1.67 -9.59 -29.23
CA ALA A 137 -3.12 -9.74 -29.32
C ALA A 137 -3.43 -10.69 -30.48
N THR A 138 -3.82 -11.92 -30.17
CA THR A 138 -4.08 -12.96 -31.20
C THR A 138 -5.47 -12.85 -31.82
N ASP A 139 -6.39 -12.25 -31.06
CA ASP A 139 -7.73 -11.83 -31.48
C ASP A 139 -8.23 -10.71 -30.54
N ASN A 140 -9.48 -10.26 -30.71
CA ASN A 140 -10.02 -9.12 -29.92
C ASN A 140 -10.07 -9.35 -28.41
N LYS A 141 -9.91 -10.58 -27.92
CA LYS A 141 -10.06 -10.92 -26.50
C LYS A 141 -8.96 -11.84 -25.96
N THR A 142 -7.98 -12.17 -26.76
CA THR A 142 -6.92 -13.11 -26.36
C THR A 142 -5.55 -12.45 -26.49
N LEU A 143 -4.83 -12.42 -25.35
CA LEU A 143 -3.43 -12.05 -25.30
C LEU A 143 -2.58 -13.30 -25.18
N HIS A 144 -1.50 -13.35 -25.96
CA HIS A 144 -0.40 -14.27 -25.76
C HIS A 144 0.80 -13.50 -25.25
N ILE A 145 1.31 -13.90 -24.08
CA ILE A 145 2.42 -13.22 -23.41
C ILE A 145 3.56 -14.22 -23.23
N THR A 146 4.75 -13.82 -23.67
CA THR A 146 5.98 -14.60 -23.47
C THR A 146 6.85 -13.87 -22.45
N ASN A 147 7.30 -14.58 -21.41
CA ASN A 147 8.26 -14.08 -20.44
C ASN A 147 9.70 -14.33 -20.90
N THR A 148 10.65 -13.51 -20.44
CA THR A 148 12.09 -13.67 -20.74
C THR A 148 12.67 -14.97 -20.18
N GLN A 149 12.03 -15.53 -19.15
CA GLN A 149 12.38 -16.79 -18.49
C GLN A 149 11.13 -17.48 -17.96
N ALA A 150 11.24 -18.71 -17.48
CA ALA A 150 10.18 -19.39 -16.73
C ALA A 150 9.77 -18.53 -15.52
N PHE A 151 8.47 -18.27 -15.40
CA PHE A 151 7.94 -17.42 -14.32
C PHE A 151 6.52 -17.88 -13.94
N PRO A 152 6.39 -18.91 -13.09
CA PRO A 152 5.10 -19.47 -12.69
C PRO A 152 4.15 -18.44 -12.03
N GLU A 153 4.70 -17.47 -11.29
CA GLU A 153 3.95 -16.43 -10.58
C GLU A 153 3.59 -15.21 -11.44
N PHE A 154 3.78 -15.27 -12.74
CA PHE A 154 3.50 -14.16 -13.63
C PHE A 154 2.11 -13.55 -13.44
N VAL A 155 1.08 -14.39 -13.26
CA VAL A 155 -0.29 -13.91 -13.15
C VAL A 155 -0.53 -13.19 -11.82
N SER A 156 0.14 -13.59 -10.73
CA SER A 156 0.04 -12.89 -9.45
C SER A 156 0.63 -11.48 -9.52
N GLU A 157 1.65 -11.27 -10.36
CA GLU A 157 2.22 -9.95 -10.61
C GLU A 157 1.23 -8.99 -11.31
N LEU A 158 0.23 -9.51 -12.02
CA LEU A 158 -0.81 -8.72 -12.66
C LEU A 158 -1.84 -8.11 -11.69
N VAL A 159 -1.75 -8.41 -10.39
CA VAL A 159 -2.50 -7.73 -9.32
C VAL A 159 -1.95 -6.32 -9.05
N ASN A 160 -0.70 -6.07 -9.41
CA ASN A 160 -0.02 -4.81 -9.12
C ASN A 160 -0.80 -3.59 -9.64
N PRO A 161 -1.11 -2.59 -8.81
CA PRO A 161 -1.82 -1.39 -9.24
C PRO A 161 -1.18 -0.66 -10.43
N ASN A 162 0.15 -0.73 -10.58
CA ASN A 162 0.85 -0.10 -11.70
C ASN A 162 0.65 -0.79 -13.05
N VAL A 163 0.00 -1.95 -13.08
CA VAL A 163 -0.45 -2.59 -14.33
C VAL A 163 -1.95 -2.47 -14.56
N SER A 164 -2.60 -1.52 -13.88
CA SER A 164 -4.00 -1.17 -14.15
C SER A 164 -4.22 -0.86 -15.62
N ILE A 165 -5.34 -1.35 -16.15
CA ILE A 165 -5.69 -1.21 -17.55
C ILE A 165 -6.34 0.16 -17.78
N ILE A 166 -5.77 0.92 -18.72
CA ILE A 166 -6.24 2.25 -19.10
C ILE A 166 -6.32 2.38 -20.62
N ASP A 167 -7.17 3.29 -21.10
CA ASP A 167 -7.19 3.69 -22.50
C ASP A 167 -6.00 4.60 -22.82
N VAL A 168 -4.98 4.02 -23.46
CA VAL A 168 -3.75 4.75 -23.85
C VAL A 168 -4.04 5.80 -24.92
N ALA A 169 -5.06 5.64 -25.75
CA ALA A 169 -5.43 6.60 -26.78
C ALA A 169 -6.05 7.89 -26.23
N ALA A 170 -6.59 7.87 -25.00
CA ALA A 170 -7.14 9.04 -24.33
C ALA A 170 -6.09 10.09 -23.95
N GLY A 171 -4.86 9.69 -23.62
CA GLY A 171 -3.66 10.54 -23.59
C GLY A 171 -3.41 11.39 -22.35
N ASP A 172 -4.38 11.70 -21.50
CA ASP A 172 -4.18 12.47 -20.25
C ASP A 172 -4.06 11.57 -19.03
N PHE A 173 -2.89 10.97 -18.84
CA PHE A 173 -2.67 9.99 -17.77
C PHE A 173 -2.50 10.62 -16.39
N VAL A 174 -1.93 11.82 -16.34
CA VAL A 174 -1.60 12.51 -15.08
C VAL A 174 -2.84 13.09 -14.41
N ASN A 175 -3.76 13.67 -15.20
CA ASN A 175 -4.91 14.37 -14.65
C ASN A 175 -6.24 13.61 -14.80
N ASN A 176 -6.36 12.74 -15.81
CA ASN A 176 -7.59 12.01 -16.09
C ASN A 176 -7.32 10.68 -16.83
N PRO A 177 -6.71 9.69 -16.16
CA PRO A 177 -6.59 8.36 -16.74
C PRO A 177 -7.98 7.74 -16.93
N ILE A 178 -8.24 7.22 -18.12
CA ILE A 178 -9.51 6.57 -18.46
C ILE A 178 -9.36 5.07 -18.20
N GLY A 179 -9.98 4.58 -17.13
CA GLY A 179 -10.01 3.16 -16.77
C GLY A 179 -11.33 2.48 -17.09
N THR A 180 -11.56 1.33 -16.45
CA THR A 180 -12.78 0.51 -16.59
C THR A 180 -13.65 0.52 -15.34
N GLY A 181 -13.19 1.14 -14.25
CA GLY A 181 -13.75 1.01 -12.91
C GLY A 181 -15.14 1.60 -12.69
N PRO A 182 -15.75 1.32 -11.53
CA PRO A 182 -17.12 1.73 -11.18
C PRO A 182 -17.32 3.23 -11.01
N PHE A 183 -16.24 4.01 -10.89
CA PHE A 183 -16.30 5.47 -10.74
C PHE A 183 -15.45 6.18 -11.79
N LYS A 184 -15.99 7.27 -12.35
CA LYS A 184 -15.33 8.17 -13.31
C LYS A 184 -14.88 9.43 -12.60
N LEU A 185 -13.76 9.99 -13.02
CA LEU A 185 -13.29 11.28 -12.54
C LEU A 185 -14.19 12.41 -13.05
N GLU A 186 -14.71 13.24 -12.13
CA GLU A 186 -15.37 14.51 -12.44
C GLU A 186 -14.37 15.66 -12.36
N SER A 187 -13.53 15.71 -11.31
CA SER A 187 -12.46 16.68 -11.19
C SER A 187 -11.31 16.18 -10.31
N PHE A 188 -10.11 16.66 -10.58
CA PHE A 188 -8.91 16.40 -9.79
C PHE A 188 -8.24 17.73 -9.41
N THR A 189 -8.01 17.90 -8.11
CA THR A 189 -7.17 18.98 -7.57
C THR A 189 -5.92 18.34 -6.98
N PRO A 190 -4.77 18.42 -7.66
CA PRO A 190 -3.52 17.79 -7.21
C PRO A 190 -3.19 18.15 -5.76
N GLY A 191 -2.76 17.15 -4.99
CA GLY A 191 -2.44 17.29 -3.57
C GLY A 191 -3.63 17.52 -2.64
N SER A 192 -4.87 17.59 -3.16
CA SER A 192 -6.06 17.93 -2.36
C SER A 192 -7.16 16.89 -2.45
N LYS A 193 -7.75 16.67 -3.63
CA LYS A 193 -8.89 15.74 -3.76
C LYS A 193 -9.22 15.34 -5.19
N LEU A 194 -9.98 14.24 -5.30
CA LEU A 194 -10.74 13.84 -6.47
C LEU A 194 -12.24 13.94 -6.17
N GLU A 195 -13.02 14.44 -7.13
CA GLU A 195 -14.46 14.26 -7.18
C GLU A 195 -14.78 13.19 -8.20
N LEU A 196 -15.51 12.18 -7.78
CA LEU A 196 -15.85 11.01 -8.57
C LEU A 196 -17.35 10.89 -8.73
N VAL A 197 -17.78 10.46 -9.90
CA VAL A 197 -19.18 10.13 -10.20
C VAL A 197 -19.28 8.67 -10.63
N ARG A 198 -20.43 8.06 -10.37
CA ARG A 198 -20.68 6.69 -10.77
C ARG A 198 -20.50 6.50 -12.28
N ASN A 199 -19.85 5.41 -12.66
CA ASN A 199 -19.84 4.92 -14.03
C ASN A 199 -21.16 4.18 -14.31
N GLU A 200 -22.09 4.84 -15.01
CA GLU A 200 -23.42 4.29 -15.30
C GLU A 200 -23.36 3.04 -16.22
N ASP A 201 -22.27 2.93 -17.00
CA ASP A 201 -22.02 1.85 -17.96
C ASP A 201 -20.98 0.84 -17.46
N TYR A 202 -20.81 0.74 -16.12
CA TYR A 202 -19.88 -0.20 -15.52
C TYR A 202 -20.24 -1.64 -15.91
N TRP A 203 -19.24 -2.42 -16.24
CA TRP A 203 -19.38 -3.76 -16.81
C TRP A 203 -19.88 -4.84 -15.83
N ASP A 204 -19.70 -4.62 -14.53
CA ASP A 204 -20.19 -5.48 -13.45
C ASP A 204 -21.40 -4.81 -12.76
N GLU A 205 -21.72 -5.20 -11.54
CA GLU A 205 -22.79 -4.59 -10.76
C GLU A 205 -22.57 -3.10 -10.58
N LYS A 206 -23.58 -2.32 -10.94
CA LYS A 206 -23.55 -0.87 -10.83
C LYS A 206 -23.23 -0.42 -9.41
N ALA A 207 -22.35 0.57 -9.27
CA ALA A 207 -22.02 1.13 -7.96
C ALA A 207 -23.27 1.67 -7.25
N LYS A 208 -23.35 1.45 -5.95
CA LYS A 208 -24.48 1.88 -5.12
C LYS A 208 -24.42 3.37 -4.82
N LEU A 209 -23.22 3.94 -4.69
CA LEU A 209 -23.00 5.37 -4.53
C LEU A 209 -23.20 6.11 -5.85
N ASP A 210 -23.74 7.33 -5.79
CA ASP A 210 -23.84 8.22 -6.94
C ASP A 210 -22.53 9.00 -7.18
N SER A 211 -21.83 9.34 -6.09
CA SER A 211 -20.58 10.11 -6.13
C SER A 211 -19.72 9.88 -4.90
N VAL A 212 -18.41 10.18 -5.03
CA VAL A 212 -17.43 10.09 -3.94
C VAL A 212 -16.52 11.31 -4.00
N THR A 213 -16.32 11.98 -2.86
CA THR A 213 -15.18 12.86 -2.63
C THR A 213 -14.06 12.05 -2.02
N PHE A 214 -12.97 11.84 -2.75
CA PHE A 214 -11.75 11.18 -2.27
C PHE A 214 -10.71 12.27 -1.99
N SER A 215 -10.58 12.68 -0.74
CA SER A 215 -9.72 13.78 -0.33
C SER A 215 -8.44 13.29 0.34
N PHE A 216 -7.43 14.15 0.38
CA PHE A 216 -6.13 13.87 0.97
C PHE A 216 -5.90 14.75 2.19
N ASN A 217 -5.44 14.15 3.28
CA ASN A 217 -4.93 14.87 4.44
C ASN A 217 -3.86 14.02 5.13
N GLU A 218 -2.63 14.51 5.20
CA GLU A 218 -1.50 13.78 5.80
C GLU A 218 -1.49 13.86 7.33
N ASP A 219 -2.19 14.82 7.92
CA ASP A 219 -2.32 14.99 9.37
C ASP A 219 -3.39 14.03 9.92
N ALA A 220 -2.97 13.05 10.73
CA ALA A 220 -3.85 12.03 11.28
C ALA A 220 -4.90 12.60 12.24
N ASN A 221 -4.53 13.61 13.04
CA ASN A 221 -5.46 14.29 13.95
C ASN A 221 -6.53 15.06 13.15
N ALA A 222 -6.13 15.75 12.08
CA ALA A 222 -7.10 16.42 11.21
C ALA A 222 -8.08 15.44 10.54
N ARG A 223 -7.64 14.23 10.19
CA ARG A 223 -8.54 13.18 9.69
C ARG A 223 -9.52 12.74 10.76
N SER A 224 -9.06 12.48 11.98
CA SER A 224 -9.94 12.14 13.11
C SER A 224 -10.99 13.22 13.37
N LEU A 225 -10.57 14.49 13.41
CA LEU A 225 -11.48 15.62 13.59
C LEU A 225 -12.51 15.79 12.46
N ALA A 226 -12.13 15.48 11.20
CA ALA A 226 -13.05 15.53 10.07
C ALA A 226 -14.20 14.50 10.20
N LEU A 227 -13.89 13.28 10.70
CA LEU A 227 -14.93 12.29 11.01
C LEU A 227 -15.81 12.77 12.20
N GLU A 228 -15.21 13.30 13.24
CA GLU A 228 -15.93 13.77 14.41
C GLU A 228 -16.90 14.92 14.11
N SER A 229 -16.54 15.83 13.20
CA SER A 229 -17.38 16.94 12.76
C SER A 229 -18.46 16.54 11.74
N GLY A 230 -18.35 15.35 11.13
CA GLY A 230 -19.20 14.92 10.03
C GLY A 230 -18.80 15.48 8.66
N ASP A 231 -17.58 16.06 8.55
CA ASP A 231 -17.01 16.53 7.28
C ASP A 231 -16.46 15.35 6.46
N ALA A 232 -16.22 14.22 7.09
CA ALA A 232 -15.86 12.94 6.47
C ALA A 232 -16.79 11.83 6.93
N ASP A 233 -17.07 10.87 6.05
CA ASP A 233 -17.84 9.67 6.37
C ASP A 233 -16.94 8.49 6.73
N VAL A 234 -15.75 8.44 6.09
CA VAL A 234 -14.71 7.42 6.31
C VAL A 234 -13.35 8.09 6.35
N VAL A 235 -12.54 7.75 7.33
CA VAL A 235 -11.14 8.20 7.43
C VAL A 235 -10.21 7.01 7.52
N PHE A 236 -9.18 7.04 6.68
CA PHE A 236 -8.14 6.02 6.63
C PHE A 236 -6.99 6.43 7.56
N ARG A 237 -6.58 5.53 8.45
CA ARG A 237 -5.53 5.75 9.46
C ARG A 237 -5.78 7.02 10.27
N PRO A 238 -6.86 7.07 11.09
CA PRO A 238 -7.06 8.11 12.09
C PRO A 238 -5.86 8.13 13.04
N GLU A 239 -5.72 9.20 13.81
CA GLU A 239 -4.69 9.25 14.86
C GLU A 239 -4.94 8.17 15.91
N THR A 240 -3.91 7.40 16.24
CA THR A 240 -4.04 6.23 17.13
C THR A 240 -4.51 6.64 18.52
N GLU A 241 -4.01 7.76 19.07
CA GLU A 241 -4.42 8.31 20.36
C GLU A 241 -5.86 8.79 20.38
N SER A 242 -6.46 9.04 19.21
CA SER A 242 -7.87 9.45 19.09
C SER A 242 -8.86 8.29 19.09
N ILE A 243 -8.40 7.03 18.94
CA ILE A 243 -9.26 5.87 18.71
C ILE A 243 -10.26 5.67 19.83
N GLU A 244 -9.80 5.68 21.08
CA GLU A 244 -10.69 5.52 22.25
C GLU A 244 -11.80 6.61 22.27
N ASN A 245 -11.47 7.84 21.90
CA ASN A 245 -12.44 8.94 21.82
C ASN A 245 -13.42 8.77 20.65
N LEU A 246 -12.95 8.25 19.50
CA LEU A 246 -13.79 7.97 18.34
C LEU A 246 -14.78 6.84 18.66
N GLU A 247 -14.33 5.74 19.25
CA GLU A 247 -15.18 4.61 19.65
C GLU A 247 -16.19 4.97 20.75
N ALA A 248 -15.88 5.94 21.60
CA ALA A 248 -16.81 6.43 22.62
C ALA A 248 -17.97 7.24 22.02
N LYS A 249 -17.91 7.62 20.75
CA LYS A 249 -18.98 8.38 20.07
C LYS A 249 -20.01 7.46 19.47
N ASP A 250 -21.28 7.72 19.76
CA ASP A 250 -22.40 6.99 19.17
C ASP A 250 -22.35 7.09 17.63
N GLY A 251 -22.34 5.93 16.97
CA GLY A 251 -22.39 5.81 15.52
C GLY A 251 -21.03 5.87 14.81
N ILE A 252 -19.92 6.04 15.52
CA ILE A 252 -18.58 5.87 14.96
C ILE A 252 -18.12 4.43 15.22
N LYS A 253 -17.63 3.79 14.17
CA LYS A 253 -16.96 2.48 14.23
C LYS A 253 -15.52 2.63 13.83
N VAL A 254 -14.61 1.99 14.56
CA VAL A 254 -13.22 1.81 14.18
C VAL A 254 -13.01 0.33 13.84
N GLU A 255 -12.42 0.08 12.67
CA GLU A 255 -11.97 -1.25 12.26
C GLU A 255 -10.45 -1.31 12.33
N SER A 256 -9.94 -2.33 13.01
CA SER A 256 -8.53 -2.72 13.01
C SER A 256 -8.41 -3.98 12.17
N THR A 257 -7.59 -3.95 11.14
CA THR A 257 -7.41 -5.06 10.21
C THR A 257 -5.93 -5.36 10.05
N GLU A 258 -5.54 -6.62 10.36
CA GLU A 258 -4.20 -7.11 10.07
C GLU A 258 -3.89 -6.95 8.58
N THR A 259 -2.70 -6.46 8.27
CA THR A 259 -2.26 -6.23 6.89
C THR A 259 -1.15 -7.19 6.48
N PHE A 260 -0.77 -7.17 5.19
CA PHE A 260 0.45 -7.81 4.69
C PHE A 260 1.69 -6.93 4.92
N ARG A 261 1.67 -6.07 5.90
CA ARG A 261 2.72 -5.07 6.13
C ARG A 261 3.59 -5.43 7.33
N VAL A 262 4.87 -5.14 7.21
CA VAL A 262 5.81 -5.19 8.32
C VAL A 262 6.53 -3.85 8.46
N HIS A 263 6.72 -3.39 9.68
CA HIS A 263 7.67 -2.33 10.01
C HIS A 263 8.99 -2.98 10.41
N GLN A 264 10.07 -2.49 9.81
CA GLN A 264 11.40 -3.06 9.98
C GLN A 264 12.46 -1.96 10.13
N LEU A 265 13.58 -2.31 10.75
CA LEU A 265 14.82 -1.57 10.60
C LEU A 265 15.61 -2.22 9.45
N THR A 266 15.74 -1.49 8.36
CA THR A 266 16.64 -1.85 7.28
C THR A 266 18.07 -1.50 7.67
N MET A 267 18.99 -2.46 7.60
CA MET A 267 20.38 -2.31 7.98
C MET A 267 21.25 -2.25 6.73
N ASN A 268 22.02 -1.17 6.57
CA ASN A 268 22.93 -1.03 5.44
C ASN A 268 24.20 -1.86 5.66
N MET A 269 24.20 -3.08 5.14
CA MET A 269 25.30 -4.03 5.29
C MET A 269 26.60 -3.61 4.56
N GLN A 270 26.58 -2.54 3.79
CA GLN A 270 27.78 -1.96 3.17
C GLN A 270 28.55 -1.07 4.16
N ARG A 271 27.95 -0.70 5.29
CA ARG A 271 28.60 0.06 6.37
C ARG A 271 29.46 -0.86 7.22
N GLU A 272 30.66 -0.38 7.55
CA GLU A 272 31.71 -1.22 8.17
C GLU A 272 31.23 -1.93 9.45
N ALA A 273 30.56 -1.20 10.35
CA ALA A 273 30.04 -1.77 11.60
C ALA A 273 28.97 -2.85 11.34
N LEU A 274 28.10 -2.63 10.34
CA LEU A 274 26.96 -3.51 10.04
C LEU A 274 27.33 -4.73 9.16
N LYS A 275 28.58 -4.84 8.70
CA LYS A 275 29.09 -6.09 8.11
C LYS A 275 29.17 -7.22 9.14
N ASP A 276 29.42 -6.89 10.40
CA ASP A 276 29.47 -7.88 11.48
C ASP A 276 28.06 -8.25 11.93
N VAL A 277 27.71 -9.53 11.80
CA VAL A 277 26.38 -10.04 12.20
C VAL A 277 26.10 -9.81 13.69
N ASN A 278 27.14 -9.79 14.56
CA ASN A 278 26.92 -9.53 15.98
C ASN A 278 26.51 -8.08 16.23
N VAL A 279 26.99 -7.11 15.44
CA VAL A 279 26.50 -5.72 15.51
C VAL A 279 25.03 -5.66 15.08
N ARG A 280 24.65 -6.37 14.01
CA ARG A 280 23.26 -6.44 13.58
C ARG A 280 22.35 -7.09 14.62
N LYS A 281 22.81 -8.17 15.27
CA LYS A 281 22.10 -8.82 16.39
C LYS A 281 22.00 -7.91 17.61
N ALA A 282 23.01 -7.09 17.88
CA ALA A 282 22.93 -6.08 18.92
C ALA A 282 21.88 -4.99 18.62
N VAL A 283 21.79 -4.56 17.36
CA VAL A 283 20.73 -3.63 16.90
C VAL A 283 19.35 -4.26 17.12
N ASP A 284 19.16 -5.52 16.74
CA ASP A 284 17.89 -6.23 16.92
C ASP A 284 17.52 -6.39 18.41
N ALA A 285 18.50 -6.73 19.26
CA ALA A 285 18.31 -6.90 20.69
C ALA A 285 17.90 -5.62 21.42
N LEU A 286 18.16 -4.43 20.84
CA LEU A 286 17.69 -3.14 21.37
C LEU A 286 16.23 -2.82 21.04
N ILE A 287 15.53 -3.68 20.29
CA ILE A 287 14.15 -3.45 19.90
C ILE A 287 13.24 -4.22 20.86
N ASP A 288 12.65 -3.51 21.83
CA ASP A 288 11.56 -4.05 22.64
C ASP A 288 10.26 -3.94 21.87
N ARG A 289 9.90 -5.03 21.17
CA ARG A 289 8.75 -5.07 20.26
C ARG A 289 7.43 -4.90 21.00
N ASP A 290 7.30 -5.52 22.18
CA ASP A 290 6.09 -5.44 23.01
C ASP A 290 5.89 -4.01 23.52
N GLU A 291 6.96 -3.36 24.04
CA GLU A 291 6.91 -1.97 24.46
C GLU A 291 6.52 -1.03 23.30
N ILE A 292 7.07 -1.25 22.11
CA ILE A 292 6.75 -0.43 20.92
C ILE A 292 5.29 -0.62 20.51
N VAL A 293 4.79 -1.86 20.47
CA VAL A 293 3.38 -2.14 20.15
C VAL A 293 2.46 -1.43 21.15
N ASP A 294 2.75 -1.56 22.44
CA ASP A 294 1.90 -1.00 23.49
C ASP A 294 1.98 0.53 23.56
N SER A 295 3.19 1.11 23.43
CA SER A 295 3.39 2.55 23.64
C SER A 295 3.19 3.41 22.40
N VAL A 296 3.46 2.89 21.20
CA VAL A 296 3.37 3.62 19.92
C VAL A 296 2.08 3.32 19.18
N LEU A 297 1.70 2.02 19.11
CA LEU A 297 0.53 1.57 18.36
C LEU A 297 -0.68 1.28 19.26
N LEU A 298 -0.55 1.46 20.60
CA LEU A 298 -1.63 1.26 21.58
C LEU A 298 -2.32 -0.11 21.44
N GLY A 299 -1.57 -1.15 21.06
CA GLY A 299 -2.06 -2.50 20.83
C GLY A 299 -2.63 -2.76 19.42
N TYR A 300 -2.61 -1.79 18.52
CA TYR A 300 -3.08 -1.97 17.12
C TYR A 300 -1.94 -2.44 16.19
N ALA A 301 -1.22 -3.43 16.64
CA ALA A 301 -0.16 -4.10 15.91
C ALA A 301 0.18 -5.43 16.61
N GLN A 302 0.97 -6.26 15.93
CA GLN A 302 1.55 -7.47 16.52
C GLN A 302 3.08 -7.35 16.50
N PRO A 303 3.81 -7.80 17.54
CA PRO A 303 5.26 -7.90 17.50
C PRO A 303 5.71 -8.76 16.32
N ALA A 304 6.65 -8.28 15.49
CA ALA A 304 7.13 -9.03 14.35
C ALA A 304 8.37 -9.85 14.70
N LYS A 305 8.38 -11.14 14.29
CA LYS A 305 9.51 -12.05 14.44
C LYS A 305 10.26 -12.25 13.12
N GLY A 306 9.67 -11.84 12.01
CA GLY A 306 10.23 -12.01 10.67
C GLY A 306 9.48 -11.17 9.64
N PRO A 307 9.73 -11.38 8.35
CA PRO A 307 9.08 -10.60 7.28
C PRO A 307 7.58 -10.89 7.11
N PHE A 308 7.12 -12.07 7.49
CA PHE A 308 5.77 -12.55 7.24
C PHE A 308 5.01 -12.77 8.55
N PRO A 309 3.81 -12.21 8.73
CA PRO A 309 2.97 -12.53 9.87
C PRO A 309 2.53 -14.00 9.87
N ASP A 310 2.33 -14.58 11.06
CA ASP A 310 1.99 -15.99 11.27
C ASP A 310 0.68 -16.42 10.56
N SER A 311 -0.16 -15.47 10.16
CA SER A 311 -1.39 -15.72 9.39
C SER A 311 -1.13 -16.15 7.94
N LEU A 312 0.10 -15.99 7.43
CA LEU A 312 0.47 -16.38 6.07
C LEU A 312 0.95 -17.83 6.01
N PRO A 313 0.53 -18.62 5.01
CA PRO A 313 0.83 -20.06 4.94
C PRO A 313 2.30 -20.38 4.67
N PHE A 314 3.09 -19.40 4.31
CA PHE A 314 4.53 -19.49 4.05
C PHE A 314 5.37 -18.75 5.10
N ALA A 315 4.77 -18.35 6.22
CA ALA A 315 5.50 -17.82 7.34
C ALA A 315 6.14 -18.99 8.12
N PRO A 316 7.47 -18.96 8.40
CA PRO A 316 8.09 -19.99 9.21
C PRO A 316 7.69 -19.86 10.69
N SER A 317 7.92 -20.90 11.46
CA SER A 317 7.88 -20.81 12.91
C SER A 317 9.14 -20.12 13.39
N TYR A 318 9.11 -18.80 13.53
CA TYR A 318 10.26 -18.02 13.97
C TYR A 318 10.66 -18.34 15.41
N SER A 319 11.96 -18.24 15.70
CA SER A 319 12.48 -18.28 17.06
C SER A 319 12.14 -16.99 17.82
N GLU A 320 12.03 -17.08 19.15
CA GLU A 320 11.93 -15.87 19.98
C GLU A 320 13.26 -15.10 19.94
N HIS A 321 13.19 -13.79 19.78
CA HIS A 321 14.35 -12.92 19.85
C HIS A 321 14.62 -12.53 21.30
N GLU A 322 15.84 -12.79 21.76
CA GLU A 322 16.28 -12.27 23.06
C GLU A 322 16.54 -10.78 22.93
N THR A 323 15.91 -9.97 23.77
CA THR A 323 16.01 -8.50 23.75
C THR A 323 16.56 -7.96 25.07
N GLY A 324 17.00 -6.72 25.04
CA GLY A 324 17.45 -5.96 26.19
C GLY A 324 18.92 -5.52 26.13
N GLU A 325 19.25 -4.54 26.98
CA GLU A 325 20.56 -3.89 27.01
C GLU A 325 21.73 -4.88 27.24
N ASP A 326 21.55 -5.87 28.14
CA ASP A 326 22.60 -6.86 28.45
C ASP A 326 22.84 -7.77 27.24
N VAL A 327 21.78 -8.20 26.53
CA VAL A 327 21.89 -9.03 25.32
C VAL A 327 22.59 -8.27 24.19
N ALA A 328 22.18 -7.02 23.96
CA ALA A 328 22.82 -6.16 22.97
C ALA A 328 24.29 -5.93 23.27
N LYS A 329 24.64 -5.71 24.53
CA LYS A 329 26.03 -5.56 25.00
C LYS A 329 26.84 -6.80 24.74
N ASP A 330 26.34 -8.00 25.07
CA ASP A 330 27.00 -9.26 24.83
C ASP A 330 27.33 -9.48 23.35
N TYR A 331 26.43 -9.11 22.45
CA TYR A 331 26.69 -9.16 21.01
C TYR A 331 27.76 -8.14 20.58
N LEU A 332 27.72 -6.91 21.11
CA LEU A 332 28.77 -5.91 20.82
C LEU A 332 30.13 -6.34 21.30
N GLU A 333 30.22 -6.97 22.49
CA GLU A 333 31.47 -7.54 23.00
C GLU A 333 31.98 -8.66 22.08
N LYS A 334 31.11 -9.54 21.55
CA LYS A 334 31.47 -10.55 20.54
C LYS A 334 31.99 -9.92 19.26
N ALA A 335 31.49 -8.74 18.87
CA ALA A 335 31.96 -7.97 17.73
C ALA A 335 33.28 -7.21 18.02
N GLY A 336 33.77 -7.24 19.27
CA GLY A 336 35.02 -6.60 19.69
C GLY A 336 34.86 -5.16 20.19
N TYR A 337 33.62 -4.73 20.48
CA TYR A 337 33.36 -3.45 21.13
C TYR A 337 33.45 -3.54 22.63
N SER A 338 33.77 -2.43 23.29
CA SER A 338 33.81 -2.28 24.75
C SER A 338 33.26 -0.94 25.16
N LEU A 339 32.64 -0.85 26.34
CA LEU A 339 32.17 0.41 26.88
C LEU A 339 33.32 1.11 27.63
N GLU A 340 33.85 2.20 27.07
CA GLU A 340 34.94 2.98 27.62
C GLU A 340 34.54 4.46 27.63
N ASP A 341 34.78 5.14 28.76
CA ASP A 341 34.44 6.55 28.96
C ASP A 341 32.97 6.90 28.60
N GLY A 342 32.06 5.92 28.80
CA GLY A 342 30.62 6.08 28.49
C GLY A 342 30.25 5.98 27.02
N LYS A 343 31.18 5.51 26.17
CA LYS A 343 30.96 5.25 24.73
C LYS A 343 31.26 3.79 24.39
N MET A 344 30.39 3.18 23.62
CA MET A 344 30.63 1.89 22.99
C MET A 344 31.63 2.09 21.86
N GLN A 345 32.82 1.47 21.95
CA GLN A 345 33.89 1.71 20.97
C GLN A 345 34.67 0.43 20.66
N LYS A 346 35.32 0.43 19.50
CA LYS A 346 36.24 -0.62 19.04
C LYS A 346 37.49 0.04 18.47
N ASP A 347 38.68 -0.43 18.90
CA ASP A 347 39.98 0.13 18.50
C ASP A 347 40.11 1.66 18.73
N GLY A 348 39.40 2.19 19.75
CA GLY A 348 39.38 3.61 20.10
C GLY A 348 38.39 4.48 19.30
N GLU A 349 37.66 3.86 18.37
CA GLU A 349 36.66 4.55 17.57
C GLU A 349 35.24 4.26 18.11
N PRO A 350 34.42 5.28 18.43
CA PRO A 350 33.08 5.09 18.95
C PRO A 350 32.14 4.52 17.87
N LEU A 351 31.16 3.71 18.30
CA LEU A 351 30.06 3.28 17.45
C LEU A 351 29.04 4.41 17.35
N GLU A 352 29.02 5.04 16.20
CA GLU A 352 28.07 6.10 15.84
C GLU A 352 27.24 5.64 14.64
N LEU A 353 25.91 5.81 14.71
CA LEU A 353 24.98 5.35 13.68
C LEU A 353 24.13 6.51 13.15
N THR A 354 23.90 6.54 11.86
CA THR A 354 22.90 7.43 11.21
C THR A 354 21.67 6.62 10.88
N MET A 355 20.52 7.02 11.43
CA MET A 355 19.24 6.35 11.21
C MET A 355 18.28 7.24 10.45
N LEU A 356 17.80 6.74 9.30
CA LEU A 356 16.79 7.41 8.49
C LEU A 356 15.40 7.10 9.01
N THR A 357 14.49 8.09 8.88
CA THR A 357 13.06 7.92 9.12
C THR A 357 12.26 8.87 8.23
N TYR A 358 10.93 8.67 8.12
CA TYR A 358 10.05 9.52 7.33
C TYR A 358 8.67 9.65 7.97
N SER A 359 8.01 10.79 7.75
CA SER A 359 6.79 11.18 8.47
C SER A 359 5.47 10.71 7.84
N ALA A 360 5.49 10.20 6.61
CA ALA A 360 4.28 9.69 5.95
C ALA A 360 3.61 8.52 6.72
N ARG A 361 4.36 7.91 7.66
CA ARG A 361 3.90 6.98 8.68
C ARG A 361 4.36 7.50 10.03
N ALA A 362 3.42 8.03 10.82
CA ALA A 362 3.69 8.74 12.06
C ALA A 362 4.39 7.88 13.14
N ASP A 363 4.17 6.58 13.11
CA ASP A 363 4.75 5.58 14.01
C ASP A 363 6.27 5.36 13.78
N LEU A 364 6.76 5.44 12.55
CA LEU A 364 8.18 5.17 12.24
C LEU A 364 9.15 6.16 12.90
N PRO A 365 8.92 7.48 12.92
CA PRO A 365 9.75 8.40 13.70
C PRO A 365 9.74 8.13 15.20
N LEU A 366 8.64 7.66 15.76
CA LEU A 366 8.54 7.31 17.17
C LEU A 366 9.37 6.06 17.49
N ILE A 367 9.28 5.02 16.64
CA ILE A 367 10.13 3.83 16.74
C ILE A 367 11.61 4.21 16.67
N ALA A 368 11.99 5.11 15.76
CA ALA A 368 13.38 5.58 15.64
C ALA A 368 13.84 6.30 16.92
N GLN A 369 12.98 7.10 17.57
CA GLN A 369 13.30 7.81 18.81
C GLN A 369 13.46 6.84 19.99
N ILE A 370 12.64 5.81 20.10
CA ILE A 370 12.76 4.76 21.11
C ILE A 370 14.10 4.05 20.92
N PHE A 371 14.41 3.59 19.72
CA PHE A 371 15.70 2.95 19.40
C PHE A 371 16.89 3.86 19.75
N GLN A 372 16.85 5.15 19.39
CA GLN A 372 17.89 6.13 19.73
C GLN A 372 18.10 6.23 21.27
N SER A 373 17.00 6.25 22.01
CA SER A 373 17.04 6.31 23.48
C SER A 373 17.70 5.09 24.11
N ASP A 374 17.38 3.89 23.58
CA ASP A 374 17.92 2.63 24.12
C ASP A 374 19.38 2.43 23.70
N ALA A 375 19.74 2.75 22.47
CA ALA A 375 21.12 2.73 22.00
C ALA A 375 22.03 3.65 22.86
N LYS A 376 21.51 4.81 23.26
CA LYS A 376 22.25 5.75 24.10
C LYS A 376 22.58 5.21 25.49
N LYS A 377 21.75 4.34 26.07
CA LYS A 377 22.03 3.70 27.35
C LYS A 377 23.31 2.83 27.30
N LEU A 378 23.61 2.27 26.12
CA LEU A 378 24.82 1.51 25.83
C LEU A 378 25.99 2.39 25.33
N GLY A 379 25.85 3.72 25.32
CA GLY A 379 26.88 4.63 24.85
C GLY A 379 27.03 4.66 23.32
N ILE A 380 25.98 4.28 22.59
CA ILE A 380 25.90 4.37 21.12
C ILE A 380 25.20 5.68 20.76
N ASP A 381 25.86 6.54 19.99
CA ASP A 381 25.26 7.76 19.49
C ASP A 381 24.51 7.48 18.16
N VAL A 382 23.22 7.82 18.09
CA VAL A 382 22.39 7.65 16.89
C VAL A 382 21.91 9.02 16.41
N GLU A 383 22.33 9.41 15.21
CA GLU A 383 21.81 10.61 14.51
C GLU A 383 20.50 10.22 13.79
N LEU A 384 19.37 10.84 14.15
CA LEU A 384 18.12 10.69 13.40
C LEU A 384 18.07 11.70 12.26
N ARG A 385 17.83 11.20 11.04
CA ARG A 385 17.71 12.01 9.83
C ARG A 385 16.37 11.74 9.17
N GLN A 386 15.50 12.76 9.14
CA GLN A 386 14.23 12.67 8.45
C GLN A 386 14.41 12.93 6.94
N ILE A 387 13.78 12.09 6.12
CA ILE A 387 13.79 12.16 4.66
C ILE A 387 12.35 12.18 4.14
N GLU A 388 12.12 12.68 2.93
CA GLU A 388 10.79 12.79 2.34
C GLU A 388 10.41 11.51 1.59
N ILE A 389 11.27 11.03 0.70
CA ILE A 389 11.04 9.85 -0.16
C ILE A 389 12.12 8.81 0.15
N PRO A 390 11.82 7.82 1.03
CA PRO A 390 12.82 6.87 1.50
C PRO A 390 13.41 6.01 0.38
N GLU A 391 12.60 5.57 -0.58
CA GLU A 391 13.04 4.70 -1.67
C GLU A 391 14.08 5.38 -2.56
N GLU A 392 13.81 6.63 -2.96
CA GLU A 392 14.73 7.41 -3.79
C GLU A 392 16.03 7.73 -3.04
N TYR A 393 15.90 8.11 -1.75
CA TYR A 393 17.08 8.46 -0.96
C TYR A 393 17.99 7.25 -0.75
N MET A 394 17.42 6.11 -0.29
CA MET A 394 18.18 4.90 0.01
C MET A 394 18.76 4.25 -1.25
N ALA A 395 18.10 4.35 -2.38
CA ALA A 395 18.65 3.87 -3.66
C ALA A 395 19.84 4.72 -4.14
N ALA A 396 19.77 6.06 -3.95
CA ALA A 396 20.79 6.99 -4.43
C ALA A 396 21.97 7.19 -3.48
N ASN A 397 21.79 6.95 -2.16
CA ASN A 397 22.76 7.29 -1.13
C ASN A 397 23.13 6.08 -0.27
N ARG A 398 24.36 6.07 0.23
CA ARG A 398 24.89 5.02 1.13
C ARG A 398 25.51 5.61 2.42
N ASP A 399 25.14 6.83 2.78
CA ASP A 399 25.64 7.61 3.91
C ASP A 399 24.80 7.43 5.20
N TRP A 400 24.08 6.33 5.29
CA TRP A 400 23.23 5.94 6.41
C TRP A 400 23.55 4.51 6.87
N ASP A 401 23.23 4.20 8.12
CA ASP A 401 23.46 2.90 8.74
C ASP A 401 22.16 2.12 8.90
N LEU A 402 21.13 2.75 9.45
CA LEU A 402 19.81 2.17 9.70
C LEU A 402 18.72 3.00 9.04
N ALA A 403 17.59 2.39 8.75
CA ALA A 403 16.40 3.09 8.33
C ALA A 403 15.14 2.41 8.88
N THR A 404 14.23 3.16 9.49
CA THR A 404 12.86 2.65 9.70
C THR A 404 12.17 2.57 8.36
N TYR A 405 11.57 1.43 8.06
CA TYR A 405 10.90 1.22 6.78
C TYR A 405 9.65 0.36 6.95
N SER A 406 8.65 0.63 6.12
CA SER A 406 7.38 -0.09 6.13
C SER A 406 7.13 -0.74 4.78
N ASN A 407 7.07 -2.06 4.73
CA ASN A 407 6.97 -2.82 3.50
C ASN A 407 5.71 -3.72 3.47
N LEU A 408 5.08 -3.86 2.30
CA LEU A 408 4.08 -4.88 2.05
C LEU A 408 4.80 -6.17 1.62
N THR A 409 4.59 -7.26 2.33
CA THR A 409 5.36 -8.49 2.13
C THR A 409 4.63 -9.53 1.28
N ALA A 410 3.28 -9.48 1.24
CA ALA A 410 2.49 -10.44 0.48
C ALA A 410 1.31 -9.83 -0.29
N PRO A 411 1.44 -8.64 -0.93
CA PRO A 411 0.29 -7.96 -1.55
C PRO A 411 -0.25 -8.67 -2.81
N ARG A 412 0.39 -9.77 -3.20
CA ARG A 412 0.04 -10.59 -4.36
C ARG A 412 -0.25 -12.05 -3.99
N GLY A 413 -0.39 -12.34 -2.68
CA GLY A 413 -0.68 -13.68 -2.17
C GLY A 413 0.51 -14.63 -2.14
N ASP A 414 1.71 -14.16 -2.54
CA ASP A 414 2.95 -14.95 -2.60
C ASP A 414 4.13 -14.17 -2.00
N ALA A 415 5.09 -14.91 -1.44
CA ALA A 415 6.30 -14.34 -0.83
C ALA A 415 7.32 -13.83 -1.87
N GLY A 416 7.26 -14.33 -3.10
CA GLY A 416 8.27 -14.11 -4.14
C GLY A 416 8.48 -12.64 -4.46
N TYR A 417 7.41 -11.84 -4.51
CA TYR A 417 7.54 -10.41 -4.72
C TYR A 417 8.47 -9.75 -3.70
N TYR A 418 8.18 -9.95 -2.42
CA TYR A 418 8.95 -9.32 -1.34
C TYR A 418 10.39 -9.81 -1.31
N LEU A 419 10.58 -11.13 -1.42
CA LEU A 419 11.90 -11.76 -1.38
C LEU A 419 12.77 -11.28 -2.54
N ASN A 420 12.23 -11.23 -3.76
CA ASN A 420 12.93 -10.71 -4.93
C ASN A 420 13.24 -9.22 -4.80
N ALA A 421 12.25 -8.41 -4.45
CA ALA A 421 12.44 -6.97 -4.40
C ALA A 421 13.43 -6.54 -3.31
N THR A 422 13.44 -7.23 -2.17
CA THR A 422 14.15 -6.80 -0.95
C THR A 422 15.51 -7.48 -0.78
N TYR A 423 15.66 -8.74 -1.22
CA TYR A 423 16.86 -9.54 -0.90
C TYR A 423 17.60 -10.08 -2.12
N HIS A 424 16.98 -10.16 -3.29
CA HIS A 424 17.74 -10.50 -4.48
C HIS A 424 18.75 -9.38 -4.80
N PRO A 425 19.99 -9.67 -5.24
CA PRO A 425 20.98 -8.63 -5.56
C PRO A 425 20.50 -7.57 -6.55
N ASP A 426 19.64 -7.95 -7.51
CA ASP A 426 19.03 -7.05 -8.50
C ASP A 426 17.69 -6.44 -8.01
N GLY A 427 17.30 -6.67 -6.76
CA GLY A 427 16.03 -6.22 -6.18
C GLY A 427 15.96 -4.70 -6.01
N ALA A 428 14.88 -4.08 -6.47
CA ALA A 428 14.70 -2.62 -6.44
C ALA A 428 14.63 -2.05 -5.00
N LEU A 429 14.28 -2.87 -4.01
CA LEU A 429 14.19 -2.52 -2.59
C LEU A 429 15.33 -3.14 -1.76
N ASN A 430 16.37 -3.70 -2.40
CA ASN A 430 17.56 -4.21 -1.70
C ASN A 430 18.42 -3.04 -1.17
N PHE A 431 17.83 -2.27 -0.26
CA PHE A 431 18.48 -1.12 0.35
C PHE A 431 19.59 -1.54 1.34
N SER A 432 19.46 -2.74 1.93
CA SER A 432 20.50 -3.32 2.78
C SER A 432 21.81 -3.59 2.02
N GLY A 433 21.73 -3.72 0.69
CA GLY A 433 22.87 -4.13 -0.13
C GLY A 433 23.29 -5.57 0.19
N ALA A 434 22.34 -6.41 0.60
CA ALA A 434 22.59 -7.84 0.82
C ALA A 434 22.98 -8.51 -0.50
N ASP A 435 24.08 -9.26 -0.46
CA ASP A 435 24.57 -10.09 -1.56
C ASP A 435 24.96 -11.44 -0.95
N GLU A 436 23.94 -12.24 -0.62
CA GLU A 436 24.04 -13.49 0.08
C GLU A 436 23.79 -14.66 -0.90
N PRO A 437 24.83 -15.39 -1.36
CA PRO A 437 24.69 -16.39 -2.42
C PRO A 437 23.70 -17.51 -2.12
N GLU A 438 23.59 -17.93 -0.84
CA GLU A 438 22.63 -18.97 -0.46
C GLU A 438 21.19 -18.46 -0.48
N LEU A 439 20.95 -17.24 -0.01
CA LEU A 439 19.62 -16.61 -0.08
C LEU A 439 19.21 -16.38 -1.54
N THR A 440 20.13 -15.89 -2.38
CA THR A 440 19.90 -15.73 -3.81
C THR A 440 19.54 -17.07 -4.46
N ARG A 441 20.24 -18.15 -4.14
CA ARG A 441 19.93 -19.49 -4.64
C ARG A 441 18.51 -19.95 -4.27
N ILE A 442 18.10 -19.71 -3.01
CA ILE A 442 16.75 -20.07 -2.54
C ILE A 442 15.69 -19.28 -3.30
N ILE A 443 15.91 -17.96 -3.47
CA ILE A 443 14.98 -17.07 -4.19
C ILE A 443 14.89 -17.46 -5.68
N ASP A 444 16.03 -17.79 -6.32
CA ASP A 444 16.05 -18.25 -7.72
C ASP A 444 15.30 -19.58 -7.91
N GLU A 445 15.46 -20.52 -6.96
CA GLU A 445 14.71 -21.78 -6.97
C GLU A 445 13.20 -21.52 -6.78
N LEU A 446 12.82 -20.64 -5.85
CA LEU A 446 11.42 -20.22 -5.65
C LEU A 446 10.83 -19.64 -6.94
N ASN A 447 11.58 -18.81 -7.66
CA ASN A 447 11.11 -18.13 -8.87
C ASN A 447 10.74 -19.07 -10.01
N VAL A 448 11.28 -20.28 -10.05
CA VAL A 448 11.00 -21.26 -11.10
C VAL A 448 10.16 -22.45 -10.62
N THR A 449 9.83 -22.49 -9.34
CA THR A 449 9.04 -23.58 -8.75
C THR A 449 7.55 -23.33 -8.99
N VAL A 450 6.85 -24.30 -9.57
CA VAL A 450 5.41 -24.27 -9.86
C VAL A 450 4.58 -24.79 -8.69
N ASP A 451 5.10 -25.80 -7.99
CA ASP A 451 4.41 -26.45 -6.86
C ASP A 451 4.24 -25.50 -5.67
N THR A 452 3.02 -25.23 -5.27
CA THR A 452 2.67 -24.23 -4.23
C THR A 452 3.25 -24.60 -2.86
N ASP A 453 3.20 -25.90 -2.49
CA ASP A 453 3.72 -26.33 -1.20
C ASP A 453 5.25 -26.19 -1.16
N LYS A 454 5.91 -26.54 -2.26
CA LYS A 454 7.36 -26.35 -2.39
C LYS A 454 7.76 -24.88 -2.41
N ARG A 455 6.95 -24.00 -2.99
CA ARG A 455 7.15 -22.55 -2.93
C ARG A 455 7.06 -22.03 -1.50
N ALA A 456 6.07 -22.50 -0.73
CA ALA A 456 5.94 -22.14 0.68
C ALA A 456 7.18 -22.58 1.48
N GLU A 457 7.67 -23.83 1.30
CA GLU A 457 8.92 -24.30 1.94
C GLU A 457 10.15 -23.43 1.59
N LEU A 458 10.25 -22.99 0.33
CA LEU A 458 11.35 -22.11 -0.11
C LEU A 458 11.22 -20.70 0.47
N ALA A 459 9.99 -20.18 0.57
CA ALA A 459 9.74 -18.89 1.21
C ALA A 459 10.08 -18.94 2.71
N GLU A 460 9.68 -20.00 3.42
CA GLU A 460 10.06 -20.26 4.81
C GLU A 460 11.59 -20.33 4.97
N ALA A 461 12.26 -21.07 4.07
CA ALA A 461 13.73 -21.17 4.09
C ALA A 461 14.42 -19.82 3.88
N ALA A 462 13.92 -19.00 2.96
CA ALA A 462 14.44 -17.65 2.72
C ALA A 462 14.21 -16.73 3.93
N ALA A 463 13.01 -16.76 4.52
CA ALA A 463 12.68 -15.98 5.70
C ALA A 463 13.53 -16.35 6.91
N ASN A 464 13.74 -17.65 7.15
CA ASN A 464 14.65 -18.15 8.20
C ASN A 464 16.10 -17.70 7.95
N TYR A 465 16.57 -17.74 6.69
CA TYR A 465 17.91 -17.25 6.36
C TYR A 465 18.07 -15.77 6.68
N VAL A 466 17.08 -14.96 6.34
CA VAL A 466 17.08 -13.52 6.64
C VAL A 466 17.14 -13.25 8.14
N ASP A 467 16.39 -14.01 8.92
CA ASP A 467 16.35 -13.92 10.38
C ASP A 467 17.66 -14.39 11.02
N GLU A 468 18.15 -15.58 10.73
CA GLU A 468 19.38 -16.15 11.28
C GLU A 468 20.61 -15.27 11.02
N ASN A 469 20.68 -14.64 9.85
CA ASN A 469 21.75 -13.75 9.43
C ASN A 469 21.48 -12.27 9.77
N GLN A 470 20.35 -11.98 10.40
CA GLN A 470 19.93 -10.64 10.83
C GLN A 470 20.13 -9.61 9.71
N ILE A 471 19.62 -9.88 8.52
CA ILE A 471 19.75 -8.97 7.36
C ILE A 471 18.93 -7.70 7.59
N ASN A 472 17.74 -7.83 8.19
CA ASN A 472 16.92 -6.73 8.70
C ASN A 472 16.42 -7.09 10.11
N SER A 473 16.00 -6.10 10.89
CA SER A 473 15.24 -6.33 12.13
C SER A 473 13.77 -6.02 11.89
N PHE A 474 12.91 -6.98 12.17
CA PHE A 474 11.46 -6.82 12.07
C PHE A 474 10.91 -6.32 13.41
N VAL A 475 10.13 -5.25 13.37
CA VAL A 475 9.66 -4.57 14.58
C VAL A 475 8.23 -4.99 14.92
N LEU A 476 7.31 -4.76 13.99
CA LEU A 476 5.89 -5.07 14.20
C LEU A 476 5.14 -5.25 12.89
N TYR A 477 3.99 -5.91 12.96
CA TYR A 477 3.00 -5.98 11.89
C TYR A 477 1.88 -4.99 12.26
N PRO A 478 1.80 -3.81 11.60
CA PRO A 478 0.80 -2.82 11.94
C PRO A 478 -0.56 -3.20 11.37
N ASP A 479 -1.60 -3.00 12.14
CA ASP A 479 -2.95 -3.02 11.61
C ASP A 479 -3.23 -1.77 10.77
N THR A 480 -4.13 -1.88 9.82
CA THR A 480 -4.73 -0.72 9.19
C THR A 480 -6.00 -0.36 9.95
N LEU A 481 -5.99 0.86 10.50
CA LEU A 481 -7.13 1.44 11.18
C LEU A 481 -7.97 2.25 10.21
N VAL A 482 -9.27 2.01 10.20
CA VAL A 482 -10.25 2.80 9.46
C VAL A 482 -11.40 3.16 10.39
N ALA A 483 -11.72 4.42 10.48
CA ALA A 483 -12.87 4.88 11.26
C ALA A 483 -13.96 5.45 10.33
N TYR A 484 -15.21 5.14 10.62
CA TYR A 484 -16.34 5.58 9.80
C TYR A 484 -17.64 5.73 10.58
N ASP A 485 -18.56 6.53 10.05
CA ASP A 485 -19.93 6.67 10.54
C ASP A 485 -20.76 5.44 10.13
N GLU A 486 -20.92 4.46 11.01
CA GLU A 486 -21.71 3.24 10.76
C GLU A 486 -23.21 3.50 10.63
N THR A 487 -23.68 4.67 11.08
CA THR A 487 -25.07 5.06 10.91
C THR A 487 -25.37 5.43 9.46
N LYS A 488 -24.36 5.87 8.71
CA LYS A 488 -24.40 6.29 7.30
C LYS A 488 -23.79 5.28 6.36
N VAL A 489 -22.54 4.87 6.61
CA VAL A 489 -21.74 3.99 5.74
C VAL A 489 -22.17 2.53 5.87
N LYS A 490 -22.24 1.83 4.75
CA LYS A 490 -22.54 0.40 4.67
C LYS A 490 -21.60 -0.31 3.72
N ASN A 491 -21.32 -1.56 4.03
CA ASN A 491 -20.47 -2.45 3.22
C ASN A 491 -19.03 -1.92 3.07
N TRP A 492 -18.53 -1.15 4.04
CA TRP A 492 -17.11 -0.85 4.12
C TRP A 492 -16.35 -2.16 4.36
N VAL A 493 -15.24 -2.34 3.68
CA VAL A 493 -14.30 -3.45 3.88
C VAL A 493 -12.90 -2.89 3.87
N THR A 494 -12.16 -3.10 4.95
CA THR A 494 -10.73 -2.77 5.01
C THR A 494 -9.94 -3.95 4.46
N THR A 495 -9.18 -3.72 3.37
CA THR A 495 -8.39 -4.76 2.71
C THR A 495 -6.99 -4.87 3.30
N ARG A 496 -6.45 -6.10 3.40
CA ARG A 496 -5.10 -6.38 3.91
C ARG A 496 -3.99 -5.84 3.00
N SER A 497 -4.24 -5.77 1.68
CA SER A 497 -3.33 -5.20 0.68
C SER A 497 -3.40 -3.67 0.61
N GLU A 498 -4.44 -3.06 1.17
CA GLU A 498 -4.74 -1.64 1.03
C GLU A 498 -5.00 -1.20 -0.43
N TYR A 499 -5.39 -2.11 -1.34
CA TYR A 499 -5.57 -1.79 -2.76
C TYR A 499 -7.01 -1.40 -3.12
N TYR A 500 -8.01 -2.04 -2.52
CA TYR A 500 -9.41 -1.89 -2.93
C TYR A 500 -10.20 -1.14 -1.85
N MET A 501 -10.35 0.19 -1.97
CA MET A 501 -11.01 1.02 -0.96
C MET A 501 -12.41 1.45 -1.39
N ILE A 502 -12.54 2.08 -2.56
CA ILE A 502 -13.82 2.54 -3.08
C ILE A 502 -14.32 1.53 -4.11
N THR A 503 -15.32 0.75 -3.72
CA THR A 503 -15.85 -0.36 -4.53
C THR A 503 -17.30 -0.10 -4.97
N ASN A 504 -17.77 -0.83 -5.96
CA ASN A 504 -19.18 -0.79 -6.38
C ASN A 504 -20.16 -1.26 -5.30
N GLN A 505 -19.70 -2.02 -4.30
CA GLN A 505 -20.53 -2.52 -3.20
C GLN A 505 -20.66 -1.54 -2.03
N LEU A 506 -19.76 -0.57 -1.93
CA LEU A 506 -19.81 0.47 -0.91
C LEU A 506 -21.08 1.31 -1.07
N ASP A 507 -21.78 1.57 0.05
CA ASP A 507 -23.09 2.24 0.04
C ASP A 507 -23.22 3.20 1.23
N VAL A 508 -24.14 4.13 1.10
CA VAL A 508 -24.61 4.99 2.21
C VAL A 508 -26.13 4.92 2.33
N LYS A 509 -26.65 5.22 3.53
CA LYS A 509 -28.09 5.29 3.80
C LYS A 509 -28.72 6.49 3.12
#